data_8f94067c8a481eeca9c2058483c030b3
#
_entry.id   8f94067c8a481eeca9c2058483c030b3
#
_cell.length_a   1.000
_cell.length_b   1.000
_cell.length_c   1.000
_cell.angle_alpha   90.00
_cell.angle_beta   90.00
_cell.angle_gamma   90.00
#
_symmetry.space_group_name_H-M   'P 1'
#
loop_
_entity.id
_entity.type
_entity.pdbx_description
1 polymer ?
#
loop_
_entity_poly.entity_id
_entity_poly.type
_entity_poly.pdbx_seq_one_letter_code
_entity_poly.pdbx_strand_id
1 'polypeptide(L)'
;NRLEQYVLTGHVADKVDLIIMGGTFTARPRKYQNEFVAYSFKAMNDFSEMFFKNGEVDLDTFKEFFELPGEVGNEDRTKKIHEKLFALKGEANLVEEQLRNETTMIRCIGMTIETKPDWAFLKEGNLMLEQGCTRVELGIQGVHDEQLEAIFRGHTVADNIKSIQILKDLGFKLNYHMMIGLPTLAGKTAD
;
A
#
# COMPACT_ATOMS: atom_id res chain seq x y z
N ASN A 1 7.48 11.40 3.61
CA ASN A 1 6.71 11.87 4.79
C ASN A 1 6.74 10.85 5.94
N ARG A 2 6.31 9.59 5.71
CA ARG A 2 6.28 8.58 6.78
C ARG A 2 7.69 8.18 7.24
N LEU A 3 8.62 8.00 6.32
CA LEU A 3 10.02 7.70 6.64
C LEU A 3 10.67 8.86 7.42
N GLU A 4 10.40 10.12 7.03
CA GLU A 4 10.81 11.31 7.78
C GLU A 4 10.35 11.23 9.24
N GLN A 5 9.06 10.91 9.46
CA GLN A 5 8.48 10.80 10.80
C GLN A 5 9.15 9.71 11.64
N TYR A 6 9.45 8.54 11.04
CA TYR A 6 10.13 7.46 11.75
C TYR A 6 11.54 7.87 12.20
N VAL A 7 12.32 8.49 11.31
CA VAL A 7 13.66 8.98 11.66
C VAL A 7 13.58 10.02 12.78
N LEU A 8 12.64 10.97 12.70
CA LEU A 8 12.47 12.01 13.73
C LEU A 8 12.07 11.47 15.10
N THR A 9 11.37 10.35 15.14
CA THR A 9 10.96 9.68 16.39
C THR A 9 11.96 8.62 16.86
N GLY A 10 13.13 8.53 16.22
CA GLY A 10 14.23 7.65 16.62
C GLY A 10 14.03 6.18 16.22
N HIS A 11 13.10 5.91 15.29
CA HIS A 11 12.91 4.55 14.78
C HIS A 11 13.85 4.25 13.61
N VAL A 12 14.43 3.06 13.62
CA VAL A 12 15.17 2.54 12.46
C VAL A 12 14.18 2.06 11.42
N ALA A 13 14.12 2.74 10.27
CA ALA A 13 13.24 2.39 9.16
C ALA A 13 13.99 1.54 8.12
N ASP A 14 14.44 0.34 8.50
CA ASP A 14 15.18 -0.58 7.61
C ASP A 14 14.28 -1.59 6.89
N LYS A 15 13.09 -1.85 7.43
CA LYS A 15 12.10 -2.78 6.88
C LYS A 15 10.73 -2.15 6.86
N VAL A 16 10.08 -2.21 5.70
CA VAL A 16 8.75 -1.64 5.47
C VAL A 16 7.79 -2.74 5.09
N ASP A 17 6.66 -2.82 5.78
CA ASP A 17 5.45 -3.50 5.31
C ASP A 17 4.52 -2.43 4.72
N LEU A 18 4.42 -2.42 3.39
CA LEU A 18 3.65 -1.42 2.66
C LEU A 18 2.19 -1.88 2.55
N ILE A 19 1.26 -1.07 3.03
CA ILE A 19 -0.17 -1.35 2.92
C ILE A 19 -0.80 -0.34 1.97
N ILE A 20 -1.34 -0.82 0.85
CA ILE A 20 -2.10 -0.03 -0.11
C ILE A 20 -3.58 -0.18 0.21
N MET A 21 -4.14 0.87 0.81
CA MET A 21 -5.52 0.90 1.27
C MET A 21 -6.29 2.08 0.68
N GLY A 22 -7.60 1.98 0.78
CA GLY A 22 -8.52 3.02 0.33
C GLY A 22 -9.13 2.74 -1.04
N GLY A 23 -10.45 2.59 -1.05
CA GLY A 23 -11.23 2.22 -2.23
C GLY A 23 -10.89 0.81 -2.75
N THR A 24 -11.04 0.61 -4.06
CA THR A 24 -10.69 -0.64 -4.72
C THR A 24 -9.49 -0.40 -5.63
N PHE A 25 -8.29 -0.59 -5.11
CA PHE A 25 -7.04 -0.31 -5.83
C PHE A 25 -6.95 -1.10 -7.15
N THR A 26 -7.30 -2.38 -7.13
CA THR A 26 -7.25 -3.27 -8.30
C THR A 26 -8.24 -2.91 -9.42
N ALA A 27 -9.25 -2.07 -9.11
CA ALA A 27 -10.17 -1.53 -10.12
C ALA A 27 -9.58 -0.32 -10.89
N ARG A 28 -8.42 0.18 -10.49
CA ARG A 28 -7.76 1.29 -11.20
C ARG A 28 -7.07 0.79 -12.46
N PRO A 29 -6.83 1.64 -13.47
CA PRO A 29 -6.07 1.23 -14.65
C PRO A 29 -4.69 0.65 -14.28
N ARG A 30 -4.27 -0.42 -14.97
CA ARG A 30 -2.97 -1.08 -14.73
C ARG A 30 -1.80 -0.10 -14.69
N LYS A 31 -1.77 0.87 -15.60
CA LYS A 31 -0.73 1.92 -15.64
C LYS A 31 -0.66 2.66 -14.31
N TYR A 32 -1.79 3.13 -13.79
CA TYR A 32 -1.85 3.83 -12.50
C TYR A 32 -1.36 2.94 -11.35
N GLN A 33 -1.80 1.67 -11.30
CA GLN A 33 -1.38 0.74 -10.26
C GLN A 33 0.14 0.54 -10.28
N ASN A 34 0.71 0.27 -11.45
CA ASN A 34 2.15 0.05 -11.61
C ASN A 34 2.98 1.31 -11.29
N GLU A 35 2.53 2.48 -11.73
CA GLU A 35 3.18 3.74 -11.38
C GLU A 35 3.14 3.99 -9.86
N PHE A 36 2.00 3.78 -9.21
CA PHE A 36 1.87 3.95 -7.77
C PHE A 36 2.84 3.05 -7.00
N VAL A 37 2.92 1.78 -7.36
CA VAL A 37 3.83 0.82 -6.72
C VAL A 37 5.29 1.16 -7.04
N ALA A 38 5.63 1.46 -8.30
CA ALA A 38 6.99 1.84 -8.70
C ALA A 38 7.50 3.06 -7.93
N TYR A 39 6.68 4.12 -7.83
CA TYR A 39 7.07 5.30 -7.05
C TYR A 39 7.14 5.05 -5.54
N SER A 40 6.38 4.08 -5.02
CA SER A 40 6.51 3.68 -3.62
C SER A 40 7.86 3.01 -3.35
N PHE A 41 8.29 2.08 -4.22
CA PHE A 41 9.63 1.49 -4.16
C PHE A 41 10.73 2.54 -4.37
N LYS A 42 10.57 3.40 -5.39
CA LYS A 42 11.52 4.48 -5.65
C LYS A 42 11.72 5.39 -4.45
N ALA A 43 10.64 5.76 -3.77
CA ALA A 43 10.72 6.60 -2.56
C ALA A 43 11.54 5.95 -1.45
N MET A 44 11.43 4.64 -1.23
CA MET A 44 12.24 3.90 -0.26
C MET A 44 13.70 3.82 -0.69
N ASN A 45 13.95 3.57 -1.97
CA ASN A 45 15.29 3.49 -2.56
C ASN A 45 16.01 4.83 -2.50
N ASP A 46 15.37 5.90 -2.96
CA ASP A 46 15.94 7.26 -2.95
C ASP A 46 16.22 7.74 -1.53
N PHE A 47 15.30 7.49 -0.59
CA PHE A 47 15.50 7.83 0.82
C PHE A 47 16.73 7.11 1.39
N SER A 48 16.90 5.84 1.04
CA SER A 48 18.07 5.06 1.46
C SER A 48 19.37 5.64 0.93
N GLU A 49 19.43 5.95 -0.36
CA GLU A 49 20.63 6.50 -1.00
C GLU A 49 20.98 7.90 -0.49
N MET A 50 19.96 8.71 -0.23
CA MET A 50 20.16 10.10 0.21
C MET A 50 20.59 10.22 1.67
N PHE A 51 20.03 9.39 2.54
CA PHE A 51 20.13 9.62 3.98
C PHE A 51 20.86 8.54 4.76
N PHE A 52 21.32 7.46 4.13
CA PHE A 52 22.09 6.43 4.83
C PHE A 52 23.56 6.44 4.37
N LYS A 53 24.47 6.46 5.37
CA LYS A 53 25.92 6.30 5.17
C LYS A 53 26.42 5.23 6.14
N ASN A 54 27.15 4.24 5.64
CA ASN A 54 27.70 3.14 6.44
C ASN A 54 26.66 2.40 7.31
N GLY A 55 25.43 2.32 6.86
CA GLY A 55 24.34 1.64 7.58
C GLY A 55 23.59 2.48 8.61
N GLU A 56 23.99 3.74 8.79
CA GLU A 56 23.36 4.66 9.73
C GLU A 56 22.77 5.88 9.00
N VAL A 57 21.80 6.54 9.62
CA VAL A 57 21.19 7.76 9.07
C VAL A 57 22.17 8.92 9.20
N ASP A 58 22.51 9.56 8.10
CA ASP A 58 23.19 10.85 8.06
C ASP A 58 22.22 11.96 8.47
N LEU A 59 22.18 12.22 9.76
CA LEU A 59 21.24 13.20 10.34
C LEU A 59 21.48 14.64 9.86
N ASP A 60 22.68 14.99 9.48
CA ASP A 60 22.98 16.35 9.01
C ASP A 60 22.38 16.56 7.61
N THR A 61 22.65 15.65 6.68
CA THR A 61 22.03 15.65 5.34
C THR A 61 20.50 15.55 5.43
N PHE A 62 19.98 14.71 6.32
CA PHE A 62 18.54 14.56 6.55
C PHE A 62 17.90 15.86 7.04
N LYS A 63 18.50 16.52 8.07
CA LYS A 63 17.98 17.79 8.61
C LYS A 63 18.01 18.91 7.58
N GLU A 64 19.07 19.02 6.81
CA GLU A 64 19.19 20.01 5.74
C GLU A 64 18.11 19.81 4.66
N PHE A 65 17.88 18.58 4.24
CA PHE A 65 16.86 18.28 3.23
C PHE A 65 15.45 18.63 3.72
N PHE A 66 15.10 18.23 4.95
CA PHE A 66 13.79 18.44 5.53
C PHE A 66 13.61 19.79 6.25
N GLU A 67 14.58 20.74 6.07
CA GLU A 67 14.51 22.09 6.68
C GLU A 67 14.28 22.02 8.20
N LEU A 68 15.09 21.24 8.90
CA LEU A 68 14.98 21.03 10.36
C LEU A 68 16.08 21.77 11.12
N PRO A 69 15.79 22.32 12.32
CA PRO A 69 14.49 22.33 13.01
C PRO A 69 13.46 23.23 12.33
N GLY A 70 12.19 22.85 12.38
CA GLY A 70 11.10 23.61 11.77
C GLY A 70 9.76 23.27 12.40
N GLU A 71 8.84 24.23 12.40
CA GLU A 71 7.50 24.04 12.93
C GLU A 71 6.66 23.13 12.05
N VAL A 72 5.81 22.32 12.69
CA VAL A 72 4.81 21.49 12.01
C VAL A 72 3.75 22.40 11.38
N GLY A 73 3.47 22.20 10.09
CA GLY A 73 2.47 23.00 9.38
C GLY A 73 3.00 24.32 8.81
N ASN A 74 4.30 24.62 8.91
CA ASN A 74 4.90 25.78 8.26
C ASN A 74 4.81 25.62 6.72
N GLU A 75 4.06 26.52 6.06
CA GLU A 75 3.77 26.46 4.62
C GLU A 75 5.03 26.64 3.77
N ASP A 76 5.91 27.58 4.13
CA ASP A 76 7.14 27.85 3.37
C ASP A 76 8.10 26.64 3.42
N ARG A 77 8.23 26.03 4.61
CA ARG A 77 9.00 24.79 4.79
C ARG A 77 8.42 23.66 3.92
N THR A 78 7.12 23.46 3.99
CA THR A 78 6.40 22.45 3.22
C THR A 78 6.61 22.65 1.72
N LYS A 79 6.51 23.89 1.24
CA LYS A 79 6.74 24.22 -0.16
C LYS A 79 8.16 23.89 -0.62
N LYS A 80 9.18 24.28 0.13
CA LYS A 80 10.58 23.96 -0.18
C LYS A 80 10.83 22.45 -0.24
N ILE A 81 10.28 21.68 0.72
CA ILE A 81 10.41 20.22 0.72
C ILE A 81 9.72 19.62 -0.51
N HIS A 82 8.53 20.09 -0.87
CA HIS A 82 7.82 19.63 -2.06
C HIS A 82 8.62 19.94 -3.34
N GLU A 83 9.21 21.12 -3.47
CA GLU A 83 10.07 21.48 -4.62
C GLU A 83 11.26 20.52 -4.75
N LYS A 84 11.96 20.21 -3.63
CA LYS A 84 13.05 19.23 -3.60
C LYS A 84 12.56 17.83 -4.00
N LEU A 85 11.44 17.37 -3.46
CA LEU A 85 10.84 16.07 -3.79
C LEU A 85 10.42 15.97 -5.26
N PHE A 86 9.81 17.03 -5.81
CA PHE A 86 9.43 17.06 -7.23
C PHE A 86 10.65 17.04 -8.15
N ALA A 87 11.72 17.72 -7.80
CA ALA A 87 12.98 17.68 -8.56
C ALA A 87 13.59 16.25 -8.59
N LEU A 88 13.45 15.50 -7.50
CA LEU A 88 13.94 14.12 -7.38
C LEU A 88 13.02 13.08 -8.01
N LYS A 89 11.76 13.42 -8.27
CA LYS A 89 10.75 12.43 -8.66
C LYS A 89 11.16 11.61 -9.88
N GLY A 90 11.64 12.24 -10.96
CA GLY A 90 12.06 11.56 -12.18
C GLY A 90 11.05 10.54 -12.71
N GLU A 91 11.52 9.58 -13.50
CA GLU A 91 10.74 8.42 -13.94
C GLU A 91 10.99 7.23 -13.04
N ALA A 92 10.01 6.33 -12.93
CA ALA A 92 10.10 5.10 -12.17
C ALA A 92 9.62 3.92 -13.02
N ASN A 93 10.46 2.89 -13.12
CA ASN A 93 10.12 1.60 -13.71
C ASN A 93 9.90 0.58 -12.59
N LEU A 94 8.76 -0.13 -12.61
CA LEU A 94 8.40 -1.05 -11.53
C LEU A 94 9.47 -2.11 -11.29
N VAL A 95 9.90 -2.80 -12.33
CA VAL A 95 10.87 -3.91 -12.22
C VAL A 95 12.24 -3.41 -11.75
N GLU A 96 12.69 -2.28 -12.28
CA GLU A 96 13.97 -1.68 -11.89
C GLU A 96 13.97 -1.25 -10.42
N GLU A 97 12.88 -0.62 -9.97
CA GLU A 97 12.78 -0.17 -8.59
C GLU A 97 12.61 -1.33 -7.61
N GLN A 98 11.93 -2.41 -7.98
CA GLN A 98 11.88 -3.64 -7.19
C GLN A 98 13.28 -4.26 -7.03
N LEU A 99 14.03 -4.43 -8.13
CA LEU A 99 15.39 -4.96 -8.08
C LEU A 99 16.33 -4.09 -7.24
N ARG A 100 16.24 -2.77 -7.40
CA ARG A 100 17.01 -1.82 -6.59
C ARG A 100 16.69 -1.96 -5.10
N ASN A 101 15.43 -2.24 -4.77
CA ASN A 101 14.98 -2.39 -3.38
C ASN A 101 15.51 -3.67 -2.69
N GLU A 102 15.96 -4.68 -3.42
CA GLU A 102 16.51 -5.90 -2.83
C GLU A 102 17.79 -5.65 -2.02
N THR A 103 18.56 -4.62 -2.39
CA THR A 103 19.87 -4.33 -1.79
C THR A 103 19.95 -2.99 -1.06
N THR A 104 18.89 -2.20 -1.07
CA THR A 104 18.83 -0.90 -0.39
C THR A 104 18.69 -1.03 1.13
N MET A 105 18.94 0.05 1.88
CA MET A 105 18.83 0.03 3.34
C MET A 105 17.37 -0.08 3.80
N ILE A 106 16.45 0.58 3.13
CA ILE A 106 15.00 0.50 3.43
C ILE A 106 14.35 -0.47 2.47
N ARG A 107 14.10 -1.69 2.93
CA ARG A 107 13.54 -2.76 2.10
C ARG A 107 12.05 -2.96 2.35
N CYS A 108 11.29 -3.07 1.29
CA CYS A 108 9.92 -3.54 1.35
C CYS A 108 9.92 -5.06 1.55
N ILE A 109 9.65 -5.51 2.76
CA ILE A 109 9.65 -6.94 3.12
C ILE A 109 8.27 -7.60 2.96
N GLY A 110 7.24 -6.80 2.78
CA GLY A 110 5.88 -7.23 2.56
C GLY A 110 5.07 -6.12 1.92
N MET A 111 4.14 -6.49 1.05
CA MET A 111 3.17 -5.56 0.49
C MET A 111 1.78 -6.15 0.58
N THR A 112 0.87 -5.37 1.16
CA THR A 112 -0.54 -5.69 1.30
C THR A 112 -1.36 -4.81 0.38
N ILE A 113 -2.31 -5.40 -0.35
CA ILE A 113 -3.29 -4.68 -1.16
C ILE A 113 -4.68 -4.98 -0.63
N GLU A 114 -5.44 -3.93 -0.30
CA GLU A 114 -6.86 -4.02 0.02
C GLU A 114 -7.70 -3.97 -1.25
N THR A 115 -8.67 -4.87 -1.38
CA THR A 115 -9.56 -4.89 -2.53
C THR A 115 -10.90 -5.56 -2.23
N LYS A 116 -11.80 -5.52 -3.21
CA LYS A 116 -13.08 -6.25 -3.20
C LYS A 116 -12.92 -7.62 -3.85
N PRO A 117 -13.74 -8.62 -3.46
CA PRO A 117 -13.71 -9.96 -4.06
C PRO A 117 -13.91 -10.00 -5.57
N ASP A 118 -14.83 -9.21 -6.11
CA ASP A 118 -15.12 -9.10 -7.55
C ASP A 118 -14.00 -8.40 -8.36
N TRP A 119 -12.99 -7.83 -7.67
CA TRP A 119 -11.77 -7.25 -8.22
C TRP A 119 -10.51 -7.98 -7.76
N ALA A 120 -10.63 -9.27 -7.44
CA ALA A 120 -9.56 -10.12 -6.93
C ALA A 120 -9.58 -11.52 -7.56
N PHE A 121 -9.87 -11.60 -8.85
CA PHE A 121 -9.82 -12.82 -9.62
C PHE A 121 -8.42 -13.05 -10.24
N LEU A 122 -8.29 -14.05 -11.09
CA LEU A 122 -6.99 -14.49 -11.61
C LEU A 122 -6.20 -13.38 -12.31
N LYS A 123 -6.87 -12.52 -13.06
CA LYS A 123 -6.22 -11.40 -13.77
C LYS A 123 -5.63 -10.39 -12.80
N GLU A 124 -6.41 -9.98 -11.82
CA GLU A 124 -5.99 -9.03 -10.78
C GLU A 124 -4.94 -9.69 -9.85
N GLY A 125 -5.12 -10.97 -9.53
CA GLY A 125 -4.17 -11.75 -8.75
C GLY A 125 -2.79 -11.80 -9.41
N ASN A 126 -2.70 -12.09 -10.70
CA ASN A 126 -1.45 -12.09 -11.43
C ASN A 126 -0.80 -10.70 -11.45
N LEU A 127 -1.58 -9.63 -11.65
CA LEU A 127 -1.05 -8.28 -11.59
C LEU A 127 -0.51 -7.92 -10.20
N MET A 128 -1.21 -8.33 -9.13
CA MET A 128 -0.72 -8.15 -7.77
C MET A 128 0.60 -8.91 -7.51
N LEU A 129 0.78 -10.11 -8.08
CA LEU A 129 2.07 -10.83 -8.02
C LEU A 129 3.18 -10.07 -8.74
N GLU A 130 2.93 -9.58 -9.96
CA GLU A 130 3.89 -8.75 -10.70
C GLU A 130 4.31 -7.49 -9.91
N GLN A 131 3.38 -6.92 -9.14
CA GLN A 131 3.61 -5.77 -8.28
C GLN A 131 4.38 -6.10 -6.99
N GLY A 132 4.58 -7.39 -6.67
CA GLY A 132 5.27 -7.83 -5.45
C GLY A 132 4.36 -7.92 -4.22
N CYS A 133 3.05 -7.98 -4.41
CA CYS A 133 2.10 -8.15 -3.31
C CYS A 133 2.27 -9.52 -2.65
N THR A 134 2.28 -9.55 -1.32
CA THR A 134 2.44 -10.76 -0.50
C THR A 134 1.19 -11.12 0.29
N ARG A 135 0.33 -10.14 0.52
CA ARG A 135 -0.93 -10.30 1.26
C ARG A 135 -2.05 -9.54 0.56
N VAL A 136 -3.21 -10.14 0.50
CA VAL A 136 -4.42 -9.46 0.03
C VAL A 136 -5.44 -9.39 1.17
N GLU A 137 -5.99 -8.20 1.39
CA GLU A 137 -7.07 -7.98 2.35
C GLU A 137 -8.38 -7.81 1.59
N LEU A 138 -9.27 -8.78 1.76
CA LEU A 138 -10.53 -8.83 1.03
C LEU A 138 -11.68 -8.26 1.85
N GLY A 139 -12.36 -7.29 1.28
CA GLY A 139 -13.58 -6.75 1.84
C GLY A 139 -14.78 -7.68 1.64
N ILE A 140 -14.78 -8.85 2.30
CA ILE A 140 -15.84 -9.87 2.27
C ILE A 140 -17.15 -9.31 2.82
N GLN A 141 -17.09 -8.64 3.97
CA GLN A 141 -18.14 -7.96 4.72
C GLN A 141 -19.21 -8.87 5.33
N GLY A 142 -19.75 -9.84 4.59
CA GLY A 142 -20.79 -10.75 5.05
C GLY A 142 -20.72 -12.11 4.35
N VAL A 143 -21.41 -13.10 4.93
CA VAL A 143 -21.49 -14.48 4.43
C VAL A 143 -22.86 -14.83 3.88
N HIS A 144 -23.75 -13.84 3.77
CA HIS A 144 -25.09 -13.98 3.22
C HIS A 144 -25.34 -12.95 2.13
N ASP A 145 -25.84 -13.39 0.97
CA ASP A 145 -26.11 -12.51 -0.17
C ASP A 145 -27.12 -11.41 0.16
N GLU A 146 -28.15 -11.71 0.98
CA GLU A 146 -29.13 -10.73 1.44
C GLU A 146 -28.49 -9.54 2.19
N GLN A 147 -27.44 -9.79 2.98
CA GLN A 147 -26.72 -8.74 3.68
C GLN A 147 -25.89 -7.89 2.71
N LEU A 148 -25.21 -8.54 1.77
CA LEU A 148 -24.40 -7.86 0.76
C LEU A 148 -25.29 -6.99 -0.15
N GLU A 149 -26.46 -7.47 -0.50
CA GLU A 149 -27.45 -6.73 -1.29
C GLU A 149 -28.02 -5.53 -0.50
N ALA A 150 -28.38 -5.72 0.77
CA ALA A 150 -28.92 -4.66 1.62
C ALA A 150 -27.97 -3.47 1.78
N ILE A 151 -26.66 -3.69 1.72
CA ILE A 151 -25.63 -2.64 1.79
C ILE A 151 -25.07 -2.23 0.42
N PHE A 152 -25.68 -2.68 -0.67
CA PHE A 152 -25.26 -2.38 -2.04
C PHE A 152 -23.78 -2.71 -2.32
N ARG A 153 -23.30 -3.86 -1.80
CA ARG A 153 -21.87 -4.20 -1.87
C ARG A 153 -21.40 -4.51 -3.29
N GLY A 154 -22.29 -5.00 -4.16
CA GLY A 154 -22.04 -5.21 -5.59
C GLY A 154 -21.23 -6.46 -5.92
N HIS A 155 -21.00 -7.35 -4.95
CA HIS A 155 -20.47 -8.70 -5.16
C HIS A 155 -21.28 -9.70 -4.33
N THR A 156 -21.14 -10.98 -4.62
CA THR A 156 -21.88 -12.09 -4.01
C THR A 156 -20.99 -12.95 -3.12
N VAL A 157 -21.60 -13.81 -2.31
CA VAL A 157 -20.86 -14.86 -1.56
C VAL A 157 -20.10 -15.81 -2.51
N ALA A 158 -20.64 -16.09 -3.68
CA ALA A 158 -19.96 -16.87 -4.71
C ALA A 158 -18.66 -16.18 -5.19
N ASP A 159 -18.67 -14.86 -5.35
CA ASP A 159 -17.47 -14.07 -5.67
C ASP A 159 -16.44 -14.12 -4.51
N ASN A 160 -16.91 -14.07 -3.27
CA ASN A 160 -16.04 -14.23 -2.09
C ASN A 160 -15.30 -15.58 -2.15
N ILE A 161 -16.04 -16.68 -2.33
CA ILE A 161 -15.47 -18.05 -2.39
C ILE A 161 -14.47 -18.15 -3.54
N LYS A 162 -14.85 -17.70 -4.72
CA LYS A 162 -14.03 -17.78 -5.94
C LYS A 162 -12.74 -16.99 -5.79
N SER A 163 -12.80 -15.75 -5.30
CA SER A 163 -11.60 -14.92 -5.11
C SER A 163 -10.67 -15.51 -4.06
N ILE A 164 -11.20 -16.03 -2.94
CA ILE A 164 -10.41 -16.70 -1.91
C ILE A 164 -9.66 -17.90 -2.47
N GLN A 165 -10.34 -18.76 -3.24
CA GLN A 165 -9.70 -19.93 -3.86
C GLN A 165 -8.56 -19.51 -4.78
N ILE A 166 -8.82 -18.61 -5.73
CA ILE A 166 -7.82 -18.13 -6.68
C ILE A 166 -6.61 -17.53 -5.96
N LEU A 167 -6.82 -16.64 -5.00
CA LEU A 167 -5.72 -15.97 -4.31
C LEU A 167 -4.92 -16.93 -3.43
N LYS A 168 -5.55 -17.95 -2.83
CA LYS A 168 -4.83 -19.02 -2.13
C LYS A 168 -4.01 -19.88 -3.05
N ASP A 169 -4.56 -20.24 -4.23
CA ASP A 169 -3.84 -21.02 -5.24
C ASP A 169 -2.62 -20.25 -5.79
N LEU A 170 -2.70 -18.90 -5.85
CA LEU A 170 -1.59 -18.02 -6.18
C LEU A 170 -0.58 -17.81 -5.03
N GLY A 171 -0.83 -18.35 -3.83
CA GLY A 171 0.08 -18.32 -2.70
C GLY A 171 0.01 -17.07 -1.80
N PHE A 172 -1.00 -16.21 -1.98
CA PHE A 172 -1.16 -15.04 -1.13
C PHE A 172 -1.53 -15.37 0.32
N LYS A 173 -1.03 -14.58 1.26
CA LYS A 173 -1.62 -14.47 2.59
C LYS A 173 -2.92 -13.68 2.48
N LEU A 174 -3.98 -14.13 3.17
CA LEU A 174 -5.29 -13.48 3.10
C LEU A 174 -5.75 -13.02 4.47
N ASN A 175 -6.31 -11.81 4.52
CA ASN A 175 -7.12 -11.30 5.61
C ASN A 175 -8.52 -10.97 5.07
N TYR A 176 -9.52 -11.10 5.93
CA TYR A 176 -10.91 -10.84 5.58
C TYR A 176 -11.47 -9.72 6.45
N HIS A 177 -11.93 -8.66 5.79
CA HIS A 177 -12.68 -7.61 6.49
C HIS A 177 -14.14 -8.02 6.58
N MET A 178 -14.64 -8.13 7.78
CA MET A 178 -16.02 -8.52 8.09
C MET A 178 -16.72 -7.39 8.82
N MET A 179 -18.00 -7.19 8.51
CA MET A 179 -18.85 -6.24 9.21
C MET A 179 -19.87 -7.01 10.08
N ILE A 180 -19.91 -6.67 11.35
CA ILE A 180 -20.85 -7.25 12.31
C ILE A 180 -22.11 -6.40 12.35
N GLY A 181 -23.29 -7.04 12.47
CA GLY A 181 -24.57 -6.35 12.59
C GLY A 181 -25.07 -5.73 11.27
N LEU A 182 -24.72 -6.34 10.14
CA LEU A 182 -25.24 -5.89 8.85
C LEU A 182 -26.78 -6.06 8.77
N PRO A 183 -27.51 -5.06 8.20
CA PRO A 183 -28.94 -5.20 7.97
C PRO A 183 -29.21 -6.26 6.91
N THR A 184 -30.40 -6.86 7.00
CA THR A 184 -30.98 -7.65 5.90
C THR A 184 -32.05 -6.84 5.18
N LEU A 185 -32.47 -7.25 3.97
CA LEU A 185 -33.56 -6.61 3.22
C LEU A 185 -34.88 -6.57 4.01
N ALA A 186 -35.06 -7.48 4.97
CA ALA A 186 -36.24 -7.52 5.85
C ALA A 186 -36.13 -6.60 7.08
N GLY A 187 -35.07 -5.78 7.18
CA GLY A 187 -34.85 -4.86 8.32
C GLY A 187 -34.45 -5.57 9.62
N LYS A 188 -34.11 -6.85 9.55
CA LYS A 188 -33.58 -7.61 10.71
C LYS A 188 -32.05 -7.63 10.61
N THR A 189 -31.37 -7.45 11.75
CA THR A 189 -29.94 -7.80 11.85
C THR A 189 -29.83 -9.33 11.85
N ALA A 190 -28.90 -9.86 11.09
CA ALA A 190 -28.51 -11.25 11.26
C ALA A 190 -27.65 -11.36 12.52
N ASP A 191 -28.04 -12.20 13.42
CA ASP A 191 -27.29 -12.57 14.63
C ASP A 191 -26.04 -13.37 14.27
#